data_46df1f2405f372cce3bf282a36485f92
#
_entry.id   46df1f2405f372cce3bf282a36485f92
#
_cell.length_a   1.000
_cell.length_b   1.000
_cell.length_c   1.000
_cell.angle_alpha   90.00
_cell.angle_beta   90.00
_cell.angle_gamma   90.00
#
_symmetry.space_group_name_H-M   'P 1'
#
loop_
_entity.id
_entity.type
_entity.pdbx_description
1 polymer ?
#
loop_
_entity_poly.entity_id
_entity_poly.type
_entity_poly.pdbx_seq_one_letter_code
_entity_poly.pdbx_strand_id
1 'polypeptide(L)'
;MRGFGIHSSIWTMDWTPQAAEQAVSEAVRHGFDFVEIALLKPSKVDTGHSRALFERAGIGAVCSLGLPEGAWPSRDPQAGIDFLRIAIDATAEMGAAALSGVIYGGIGERSGLPPSVQELDNVARCLEAAARHARLRGIDLGIEAINRYENHLLNTGAQAVAMLERIGAPNMFVHLDTYHMNIEEKGIALGILAARNHLRYIHLSESDRGTPGNGNVRWDEVFAALAAIEFDGGLAMESFINMPEDLAWGLSVWRPVADSADEVISEGLPFLRGKARQYGLIDERRGT
;
A
#
# COMPACT_ATOMS: atom_id res chain seq x y z
N MET A 1 -9.45 9.14 -1.23
CA MET A 1 -8.17 9.31 -0.52
C MET A 1 -7.30 10.19 -1.38
N ARG A 2 -6.79 11.29 -0.87
CA ARG A 2 -5.94 12.27 -1.57
C ARG A 2 -4.89 12.80 -0.61
N GLY A 3 -3.78 13.33 -1.15
CA GLY A 3 -2.73 13.96 -0.37
C GLY A 3 -1.56 13.04 -0.04
N PHE A 4 -0.73 13.46 0.91
CA PHE A 4 0.44 12.72 1.36
C PHE A 4 0.14 11.93 2.63
N GLY A 5 0.35 10.62 2.56
CA GLY A 5 0.29 9.72 3.70
C GLY A 5 1.63 9.11 4.05
N ILE A 6 1.61 8.33 5.12
CA ILE A 6 2.76 7.56 5.57
C ILE A 6 2.33 6.17 6.03
N HIS A 7 3.08 5.15 5.61
CA HIS A 7 2.88 3.79 6.07
C HIS A 7 3.42 3.61 7.49
N SER A 8 2.64 2.97 8.35
CA SER A 8 2.98 2.80 9.78
C SER A 8 4.25 1.99 10.04
N SER A 9 4.72 1.21 9.05
CA SER A 9 5.95 0.39 9.13
C SER A 9 7.19 1.17 9.56
N ILE A 10 7.22 2.47 9.28
CA ILE A 10 8.34 3.32 9.68
C ILE A 10 8.48 3.40 11.22
N TRP A 11 7.38 3.19 11.96
CA TRP A 11 7.36 3.19 13.41
C TRP A 11 6.98 1.83 14.00
N THR A 12 5.99 1.15 13.39
CA THR A 12 5.42 -0.10 13.91
C THR A 12 4.74 -0.92 12.83
N MET A 13 4.86 -2.26 12.97
CA MET A 13 4.08 -3.24 12.21
C MET A 13 2.94 -3.85 13.04
N ASP A 14 2.86 -3.53 14.34
CA ASP A 14 1.81 -4.06 15.24
C ASP A 14 0.93 -2.91 15.73
N TRP A 15 -0.34 -2.89 15.28
CA TRP A 15 -1.28 -1.80 15.52
C TRP A 15 -1.99 -1.97 16.87
N THR A 16 -1.23 -1.83 17.97
CA THR A 16 -1.77 -1.73 19.33
C THR A 16 -2.28 -0.31 19.61
N PRO A 17 -3.14 -0.08 20.61
CA PRO A 17 -3.59 1.26 20.96
C PRO A 17 -2.44 2.25 21.22
N GLN A 18 -1.39 1.81 21.94
CA GLN A 18 -0.23 2.63 22.22
C GLN A 18 0.58 2.97 20.95
N ALA A 19 0.81 1.97 20.07
CA ALA A 19 1.52 2.18 18.81
C ALA A 19 0.71 3.08 17.85
N ALA A 20 -0.61 2.93 17.84
CA ALA A 20 -1.50 3.79 17.07
C ALA A 20 -1.42 5.26 17.51
N GLU A 21 -1.45 5.53 18.83
CA GLU A 21 -1.31 6.89 19.36
C GLU A 21 0.01 7.52 18.97
N GLN A 22 1.11 6.77 19.06
CA GLN A 22 2.43 7.24 18.62
C GLN A 22 2.44 7.54 17.12
N ALA A 23 2.04 6.59 16.27
CA ALA A 23 2.08 6.74 14.83
C ALA A 23 1.21 7.90 14.34
N VAL A 24 0.00 8.06 14.89
CA VAL A 24 -0.89 9.17 14.53
C VAL A 24 -0.34 10.51 15.01
N SER A 25 0.21 10.57 16.23
CA SER A 25 0.84 11.80 16.76
C SER A 25 2.01 12.25 15.87
N GLU A 26 2.87 11.32 15.47
CA GLU A 26 4.00 11.60 14.59
C GLU A 26 3.54 12.02 13.19
N ALA A 27 2.55 11.32 12.61
CA ALA A 27 2.01 11.68 11.32
C ALA A 27 1.43 13.11 11.30
N VAL A 28 0.69 13.48 12.34
CA VAL A 28 0.16 14.86 12.52
C VAL A 28 1.30 15.86 12.69
N ARG A 29 2.29 15.55 13.49
CA ARG A 29 3.49 16.42 13.73
C ARG A 29 4.21 16.75 12.43
N HIS A 30 4.32 15.78 11.51
CA HIS A 30 4.96 15.95 10.21
C HIS A 30 4.02 16.47 9.12
N GLY A 31 2.73 16.68 9.42
CA GLY A 31 1.74 17.22 8.51
C GLY A 31 1.33 16.25 7.40
N PHE A 32 1.26 14.95 7.68
CA PHE A 32 0.65 13.99 6.77
C PHE A 32 -0.88 14.11 6.77
N ASP A 33 -1.49 13.83 5.63
CA ASP A 33 -2.94 13.89 5.45
C ASP A 33 -3.63 12.60 5.94
N PHE A 34 -2.91 11.47 5.92
CA PHE A 34 -3.40 10.16 6.37
C PHE A 34 -2.28 9.22 6.81
N VAL A 35 -2.66 8.22 7.61
CA VAL A 35 -1.79 7.09 8.01
C VAL A 35 -2.25 5.82 7.30
N GLU A 36 -1.33 5.06 6.76
CA GLU A 36 -1.58 3.71 6.30
C GLU A 36 -1.19 2.69 7.36
N ILE A 37 -2.13 1.86 7.73
CA ILE A 37 -2.02 0.89 8.82
C ILE A 37 -1.63 -0.47 8.26
N ALA A 38 -0.51 -1.05 8.72
CA ALA A 38 -0.19 -2.45 8.49
C ALA A 38 -1.18 -3.35 9.26
N LEU A 39 -2.28 -3.75 8.60
CA LEU A 39 -3.39 -4.49 9.22
C LEU A 39 -3.14 -6.01 9.19
N LEU A 40 -2.01 -6.46 9.77
CA LEU A 40 -1.58 -7.86 9.71
C LEU A 40 -2.45 -8.82 10.56
N LYS A 41 -3.08 -8.29 11.61
CA LYS A 41 -3.90 -9.07 12.56
C LYS A 41 -5.28 -8.41 12.74
N PRO A 42 -6.14 -8.39 11.71
CA PRO A 42 -7.37 -7.58 11.70
C PRO A 42 -8.33 -7.90 12.84
N SER A 43 -8.40 -9.16 13.30
CA SER A 43 -9.25 -9.57 14.41
C SER A 43 -8.75 -9.13 15.80
N LYS A 44 -7.54 -8.56 15.91
CA LYS A 44 -6.94 -8.15 17.18
C LYS A 44 -6.86 -6.65 17.36
N VAL A 45 -7.23 -5.87 16.34
CA VAL A 45 -7.18 -4.41 16.38
C VAL A 45 -8.36 -3.87 17.21
N ASP A 46 -8.09 -2.90 18.07
CA ASP A 46 -9.13 -2.10 18.71
C ASP A 46 -9.63 -1.05 17.71
N THR A 47 -10.67 -1.42 16.97
CA THR A 47 -11.24 -0.59 15.90
C THR A 47 -11.91 0.67 16.44
N GLY A 48 -12.53 0.58 17.62
CA GLY A 48 -13.17 1.71 18.29
C GLY A 48 -12.17 2.76 18.76
N HIS A 49 -11.07 2.31 19.39
CA HIS A 49 -9.97 3.19 19.78
C HIS A 49 -9.35 3.89 18.57
N SER A 50 -9.06 3.13 17.51
CA SER A 50 -8.46 3.66 16.28
C SER A 50 -9.36 4.72 15.63
N ARG A 51 -10.66 4.47 15.50
CA ARG A 51 -11.62 5.45 14.97
C ARG A 51 -11.60 6.73 15.78
N ALA A 52 -11.78 6.64 17.10
CA ALA A 52 -11.78 7.79 17.97
C ALA A 52 -10.46 8.60 17.90
N LEU A 53 -9.34 7.90 17.69
CA LEU A 53 -8.03 8.52 17.54
C LEU A 53 -7.95 9.33 16.23
N PHE A 54 -8.36 8.77 15.09
CA PHE A 54 -8.36 9.47 13.79
C PHE A 54 -9.32 10.67 13.79
N GLU A 55 -10.52 10.50 14.33
CA GLU A 55 -11.50 11.59 14.45
C GLU A 55 -10.96 12.75 15.32
N ARG A 56 -10.33 12.44 16.44
CA ARG A 56 -9.72 13.41 17.36
C ARG A 56 -8.53 14.14 16.75
N ALA A 57 -7.71 13.41 15.99
CA ALA A 57 -6.51 13.93 15.34
C ALA A 57 -6.81 14.69 14.02
N GLY A 58 -8.01 14.51 13.45
CA GLY A 58 -8.40 15.11 12.17
C GLY A 58 -7.57 14.56 10.98
N ILE A 59 -7.07 13.32 11.07
CA ILE A 59 -6.23 12.68 10.05
C ILE A 59 -6.98 11.50 9.42
N GLY A 60 -6.77 11.26 8.12
CA GLY A 60 -7.34 10.12 7.43
C GLY A 60 -6.61 8.80 7.75
N ALA A 61 -7.25 7.67 7.38
CA ALA A 61 -6.65 6.36 7.50
C ALA A 61 -6.92 5.49 6.26
N VAL A 62 -5.97 4.60 5.98
CA VAL A 62 -6.02 3.52 4.99
C VAL A 62 -5.46 2.28 5.66
N CYS A 63 -5.89 1.11 5.25
CA CYS A 63 -5.30 -0.14 5.70
C CYS A 63 -4.62 -0.87 4.55
N SER A 64 -3.53 -1.57 4.85
CA SER A 64 -2.91 -2.51 3.92
C SER A 64 -2.50 -3.80 4.62
N LEU A 65 -2.43 -4.87 3.84
CA LEU A 65 -1.97 -6.17 4.31
C LEU A 65 -1.47 -7.06 3.16
N GLY A 66 -0.65 -8.05 3.51
CA GLY A 66 -0.49 -9.29 2.76
C GLY A 66 -1.20 -10.42 3.50
N LEU A 67 -1.79 -11.37 2.76
CA LEU A 67 -2.51 -12.48 3.37
C LEU A 67 -1.55 -13.48 4.03
N PRO A 68 -1.88 -14.05 5.20
CA PRO A 68 -1.08 -15.11 5.79
C PRO A 68 -1.17 -16.40 4.95
N GLU A 69 -0.20 -17.29 5.09
CA GLU A 69 -0.07 -18.50 4.26
C GLU A 69 -1.34 -19.35 4.22
N GLY A 70 -2.07 -19.47 5.33
CA GLY A 70 -3.33 -20.21 5.40
C GLY A 70 -4.52 -19.55 4.70
N ALA A 71 -4.36 -18.34 4.13
CA ALA A 71 -5.42 -17.58 3.48
C ALA A 71 -5.07 -17.15 2.03
N TRP A 72 -4.07 -17.77 1.40
CA TRP A 72 -3.70 -17.45 0.02
C TRP A 72 -4.76 -17.91 -0.99
N PRO A 73 -5.42 -16.97 -1.69
CA PRO A 73 -6.52 -17.30 -2.60
C PRO A 73 -6.13 -18.21 -3.76
N SER A 74 -4.89 -18.15 -4.23
CA SER A 74 -4.38 -19.01 -5.30
C SER A 74 -4.59 -20.48 -4.99
N ARG A 75 -4.49 -20.86 -3.71
CA ARG A 75 -4.62 -22.23 -3.19
C ARG A 75 -6.01 -22.51 -2.63
N ASP A 76 -6.53 -21.62 -1.78
CA ASP A 76 -7.83 -21.72 -1.13
C ASP A 76 -8.59 -20.38 -1.20
N PRO A 77 -9.41 -20.17 -2.23
CA PRO A 77 -10.19 -18.95 -2.34
C PRO A 77 -11.14 -18.71 -1.17
N GLN A 78 -11.69 -19.77 -0.55
CA GLN A 78 -12.62 -19.61 0.56
C GLN A 78 -11.93 -19.09 1.83
N ALA A 79 -10.76 -19.62 2.17
CA ALA A 79 -9.96 -19.13 3.28
C ALA A 79 -9.56 -17.66 3.07
N GLY A 80 -9.20 -17.28 1.83
CA GLY A 80 -8.95 -15.88 1.46
C GLY A 80 -10.17 -14.99 1.66
N ILE A 81 -11.36 -15.42 1.22
CA ILE A 81 -12.62 -14.69 1.41
C ILE A 81 -12.90 -14.46 2.89
N ASP A 82 -12.77 -15.49 3.71
CA ASP A 82 -13.09 -15.43 5.14
C ASP A 82 -12.14 -14.49 5.88
N PHE A 83 -10.84 -14.52 5.55
CA PHE A 83 -9.87 -13.58 6.11
C PHE A 83 -10.14 -12.13 5.66
N LEU A 84 -10.37 -11.90 4.36
CA LEU A 84 -10.62 -10.56 3.83
C LEU A 84 -11.91 -9.95 4.38
N ARG A 85 -12.95 -10.73 4.67
CA ARG A 85 -14.15 -10.22 5.33
C ARG A 85 -13.85 -9.59 6.67
N ILE A 86 -13.03 -10.27 7.50
CA ILE A 86 -12.61 -9.74 8.81
C ILE A 86 -11.81 -8.45 8.63
N ALA A 87 -10.88 -8.44 7.68
CA ALA A 87 -10.04 -7.26 7.42
C ALA A 87 -10.86 -6.07 6.89
N ILE A 88 -11.82 -6.31 5.99
CA ILE A 88 -12.72 -5.29 5.46
C ILE A 88 -13.61 -4.72 6.56
N ASP A 89 -14.17 -5.58 7.42
CA ASP A 89 -15.00 -5.14 8.54
C ASP A 89 -14.20 -4.28 9.52
N ALA A 90 -13.00 -4.70 9.91
CA ALA A 90 -12.11 -3.92 10.75
C ALA A 90 -11.73 -2.57 10.11
N THR A 91 -11.43 -2.56 8.81
CA THR A 91 -11.13 -1.32 8.04
C THR A 91 -12.31 -0.33 8.10
N ALA A 92 -13.53 -0.81 7.87
CA ALA A 92 -14.74 0.01 7.92
C ALA A 92 -15.05 0.51 9.34
N GLU A 93 -14.88 -0.34 10.34
CA GLU A 93 -15.09 0.02 11.75
C GLU A 93 -14.13 1.08 12.24
N MET A 94 -12.87 1.04 11.81
CA MET A 94 -11.89 2.10 12.10
C MET A 94 -12.17 3.41 11.37
N GLY A 95 -13.08 3.42 10.38
CA GLY A 95 -13.33 4.60 9.55
C GLY A 95 -12.25 4.86 8.50
N ALA A 96 -11.43 3.86 8.18
CA ALA A 96 -10.45 3.95 7.12
C ALA A 96 -11.12 3.96 5.73
N ALA A 97 -10.50 4.63 4.76
CA ALA A 97 -11.09 4.86 3.45
C ALA A 97 -11.00 3.67 2.50
N ALA A 98 -9.99 2.81 2.66
CA ALA A 98 -9.73 1.68 1.78
C ALA A 98 -8.91 0.59 2.50
N LEU A 99 -8.97 -0.62 1.94
CA LEU A 99 -8.05 -1.72 2.23
C LEU A 99 -7.25 -2.04 0.97
N SER A 100 -5.93 -2.04 1.05
CA SER A 100 -5.03 -2.24 -0.09
C SER A 100 -3.92 -3.25 0.21
N GLY A 101 -2.92 -3.33 -0.67
CA GLY A 101 -1.76 -4.19 -0.52
C GLY A 101 -1.88 -5.50 -1.29
N VAL A 102 -1.21 -6.54 -0.79
CA VAL A 102 -1.16 -7.88 -1.41
C VAL A 102 -2.39 -8.70 -1.01
N ILE A 103 -3.59 -8.11 -1.16
CA ILE A 103 -4.87 -8.76 -0.79
C ILE A 103 -5.24 -9.94 -1.70
N TYR A 104 -4.44 -10.22 -2.71
CA TYR A 104 -4.60 -11.33 -3.66
C TYR A 104 -3.68 -12.52 -3.34
N GLY A 105 -2.80 -12.39 -2.35
CA GLY A 105 -1.80 -13.38 -1.98
C GLY A 105 -1.02 -12.97 -0.75
N GLY A 106 0.14 -13.55 -0.54
CA GLY A 106 1.01 -13.25 0.59
C GLY A 106 2.45 -12.94 0.19
N ILE A 107 3.16 -12.28 1.11
CA ILE A 107 4.60 -12.10 0.99
C ILE A 107 5.28 -13.47 1.11
N GLY A 108 6.16 -13.79 0.16
CA GLY A 108 6.82 -15.10 0.07
C GLY A 108 6.05 -16.16 -0.72
N GLU A 109 4.86 -15.86 -1.25
CA GLU A 109 4.09 -16.79 -2.06
C GLU A 109 4.71 -16.97 -3.44
N ARG A 110 5.43 -18.07 -3.63
CA ARG A 110 6.13 -18.42 -4.88
C ARG A 110 5.95 -19.90 -5.19
N SER A 111 5.40 -20.21 -6.37
CA SER A 111 5.24 -21.59 -6.86
C SER A 111 6.50 -22.14 -7.52
N GLY A 112 7.46 -21.26 -7.89
CA GLY A 112 8.60 -21.61 -8.73
C GLY A 112 8.28 -21.71 -10.22
N LEU A 113 7.02 -21.45 -10.61
CA LEU A 113 6.49 -21.44 -11.97
C LEU A 113 5.76 -20.13 -12.25
N PRO A 114 5.54 -19.76 -13.52
CA PRO A 114 4.61 -18.68 -13.86
C PRO A 114 3.21 -18.95 -13.29
N PRO A 115 2.42 -17.91 -12.98
CA PRO A 115 1.07 -18.08 -12.49
C PRO A 115 0.24 -18.92 -13.46
N SER A 116 -0.41 -19.94 -12.94
CA SER A 116 -1.35 -20.75 -13.73
C SER A 116 -2.69 -20.04 -13.90
N VAL A 117 -3.44 -20.42 -14.93
CA VAL A 117 -4.80 -19.90 -15.15
C VAL A 117 -5.68 -20.19 -13.93
N GLN A 118 -5.52 -21.38 -13.30
CA GLN A 118 -6.30 -21.77 -12.13
C GLN A 118 -5.99 -20.89 -10.91
N GLU A 119 -4.73 -20.54 -10.64
CA GLU A 119 -4.36 -19.64 -9.56
C GLU A 119 -4.97 -18.24 -9.77
N LEU A 120 -4.88 -17.71 -10.99
CA LEU A 120 -5.47 -16.41 -11.32
C LEU A 120 -7.01 -16.43 -11.25
N ASP A 121 -7.67 -17.54 -11.62
CA ASP A 121 -9.13 -17.71 -11.48
C ASP A 121 -9.55 -17.79 -10.00
N ASN A 122 -8.77 -18.48 -9.19
CA ASN A 122 -8.99 -18.57 -7.76
C ASN A 122 -8.89 -17.20 -7.08
N VAL A 123 -7.84 -16.43 -7.43
CA VAL A 123 -7.64 -15.05 -6.97
C VAL A 123 -8.82 -14.15 -7.39
N ALA A 124 -9.20 -14.17 -8.67
CA ALA A 124 -10.30 -13.36 -9.17
C ALA A 124 -11.61 -13.65 -8.45
N ARG A 125 -11.95 -14.93 -8.25
CA ARG A 125 -13.14 -15.36 -7.49
C ARG A 125 -13.13 -14.88 -6.05
N CYS A 126 -11.99 -14.97 -5.38
CA CYS A 126 -11.83 -14.46 -4.01
C CYS A 126 -12.07 -12.97 -3.95
N LEU A 127 -11.36 -12.20 -4.80
CA LEU A 127 -11.44 -10.75 -4.80
C LEU A 127 -12.80 -10.22 -5.25
N GLU A 128 -13.51 -10.91 -6.16
CA GLU A 128 -14.88 -10.58 -6.51
C GLU A 128 -15.82 -10.69 -5.30
N ALA A 129 -15.70 -11.78 -4.53
CA ALA A 129 -16.49 -11.96 -3.31
C ALA A 129 -16.14 -10.92 -2.23
N ALA A 130 -14.84 -10.62 -2.04
CA ALA A 130 -14.36 -9.58 -1.14
C ALA A 130 -14.86 -8.19 -1.56
N ALA A 131 -14.79 -7.85 -2.84
CA ALA A 131 -15.27 -6.56 -3.36
C ALA A 131 -16.78 -6.37 -3.17
N ARG A 132 -17.59 -7.42 -3.34
CA ARG A 132 -19.02 -7.36 -2.98
C ARG A 132 -19.25 -7.05 -1.52
N HIS A 133 -18.51 -7.69 -0.60
CA HIS A 133 -18.58 -7.41 0.84
C HIS A 133 -18.10 -5.99 1.16
N ALA A 134 -16.97 -5.58 0.63
CA ALA A 134 -16.39 -4.26 0.82
C ALA A 134 -17.35 -3.13 0.38
N ARG A 135 -18.06 -3.32 -0.74
CA ARG A 135 -19.06 -2.36 -1.21
C ARG A 135 -20.21 -2.18 -0.22
N LEU A 136 -20.65 -3.23 0.46
CA LEU A 136 -21.69 -3.14 1.51
C LEU A 136 -21.19 -2.39 2.74
N ARG A 137 -19.88 -2.37 2.96
CA ARG A 137 -19.21 -1.65 4.05
C ARG A 137 -18.72 -0.25 3.66
N GLY A 138 -18.90 0.15 2.38
CA GLY A 138 -18.42 1.44 1.88
C GLY A 138 -16.90 1.51 1.70
N ILE A 139 -16.23 0.36 1.50
CA ILE A 139 -14.78 0.25 1.37
C ILE A 139 -14.38 -0.02 -0.08
N ASP A 140 -13.38 0.70 -0.58
CA ASP A 140 -12.69 0.37 -1.83
C ASP A 140 -11.50 -0.57 -1.55
N LEU A 141 -11.22 -1.47 -2.50
CA LEU A 141 -10.13 -2.44 -2.41
C LEU A 141 -9.03 -2.13 -3.43
N GLY A 142 -7.78 -2.06 -2.97
CA GLY A 142 -6.61 -1.87 -3.82
C GLY A 142 -5.78 -3.15 -3.95
N ILE A 143 -5.34 -3.49 -5.17
CA ILE A 143 -4.35 -4.54 -5.37
C ILE A 143 -3.01 -3.93 -5.71
N GLU A 144 -2.00 -4.31 -4.96
CA GLU A 144 -0.62 -3.84 -5.12
C GLU A 144 0.19 -4.83 -5.94
N ALA A 145 0.72 -4.39 -7.09
CA ALA A 145 1.68 -5.20 -7.83
C ALA A 145 3.04 -5.13 -7.14
N ILE A 146 3.56 -6.29 -6.68
CA ILE A 146 4.82 -6.38 -5.96
C ILE A 146 5.86 -7.19 -6.73
N ASN A 147 7.14 -7.05 -6.37
CA ASN A 147 8.23 -7.68 -7.09
C ASN A 147 8.22 -9.23 -7.02
N ARG A 148 8.86 -9.86 -8.01
CA ARG A 148 8.94 -11.32 -8.21
C ARG A 148 9.62 -12.08 -7.06
N TYR A 149 10.40 -11.40 -6.23
CA TYR A 149 11.06 -12.03 -5.09
C TYR A 149 10.11 -12.22 -3.91
N GLU A 150 9.05 -11.43 -3.86
CA GLU A 150 8.05 -11.45 -2.79
C GLU A 150 6.76 -12.19 -3.18
N ASN A 151 6.34 -12.12 -4.46
CA ASN A 151 5.15 -12.85 -4.95
C ASN A 151 5.29 -13.16 -6.44
N HIS A 152 4.69 -14.26 -6.90
CA HIS A 152 4.76 -14.67 -8.31
C HIS A 152 3.52 -14.34 -9.14
N LEU A 153 2.44 -13.86 -8.51
CA LEU A 153 1.13 -13.71 -9.19
C LEU A 153 1.01 -12.41 -9.99
N LEU A 154 1.27 -11.26 -9.36
CA LEU A 154 1.10 -9.93 -9.96
C LEU A 154 2.33 -9.06 -9.68
N ASN A 155 3.12 -8.77 -10.71
CA ASN A 155 4.38 -8.05 -10.58
C ASN A 155 4.41 -6.68 -11.27
N THR A 156 3.48 -6.41 -12.20
CA THR A 156 3.47 -5.15 -12.96
C THR A 156 2.10 -4.47 -12.90
N GLY A 157 2.08 -3.15 -13.13
CA GLY A 157 0.83 -2.40 -13.24
C GLY A 157 -0.12 -2.96 -14.30
N ALA A 158 0.41 -3.42 -15.43
CA ALA A 158 -0.39 -4.06 -16.47
C ALA A 158 -1.05 -5.38 -16.01
N GLN A 159 -0.34 -6.19 -15.22
CA GLN A 159 -0.91 -7.42 -14.64
C GLN A 159 -1.98 -7.10 -13.59
N ALA A 160 -1.79 -6.06 -12.78
CA ALA A 160 -2.79 -5.59 -11.83
C ALA A 160 -4.07 -5.13 -12.56
N VAL A 161 -3.95 -4.34 -13.64
CA VAL A 161 -5.08 -3.92 -14.47
C VAL A 161 -5.82 -5.14 -15.06
N ALA A 162 -5.09 -6.10 -15.64
CA ALA A 162 -5.69 -7.30 -16.20
C ALA A 162 -6.46 -8.12 -15.14
N MET A 163 -5.98 -8.14 -13.89
CA MET A 163 -6.68 -8.76 -12.78
C MET A 163 -7.95 -7.99 -12.40
N LEU A 164 -7.92 -6.66 -12.35
CA LEU A 164 -9.12 -5.85 -12.11
C LEU A 164 -10.19 -6.06 -13.18
N GLU A 165 -9.79 -6.11 -14.46
CA GLU A 165 -10.69 -6.38 -15.58
C GLU A 165 -11.32 -7.78 -15.47
N ARG A 166 -10.55 -8.77 -15.04
CA ARG A 166 -11.04 -10.14 -14.81
C ARG A 166 -12.04 -10.20 -13.65
N ILE A 167 -11.86 -9.41 -12.58
CA ILE A 167 -12.78 -9.32 -11.43
C ILE A 167 -14.05 -8.56 -11.80
N GLY A 168 -13.93 -7.45 -12.53
CA GLY A 168 -15.05 -6.62 -12.99
C GLY A 168 -15.79 -5.87 -11.88
N ALA A 169 -15.19 -5.69 -10.71
CA ALA A 169 -15.83 -4.99 -9.58
C ALA A 169 -15.50 -3.49 -9.58
N PRO A 170 -16.50 -2.58 -9.47
CA PRO A 170 -16.29 -1.14 -9.64
C PRO A 170 -15.58 -0.44 -8.46
N ASN A 171 -15.52 -1.10 -7.29
CA ASN A 171 -14.87 -0.59 -6.09
C ASN A 171 -13.47 -1.18 -5.88
N MET A 172 -12.80 -1.53 -6.99
CA MET A 172 -11.41 -1.96 -6.96
C MET A 172 -10.51 -0.97 -7.71
N PHE A 173 -9.26 -0.85 -7.25
CA PHE A 173 -8.26 0.03 -7.86
C PHE A 173 -6.87 -0.62 -7.86
N VAL A 174 -5.98 -0.08 -8.69
CA VAL A 174 -4.56 -0.44 -8.70
C VAL A 174 -3.81 0.41 -7.68
N HIS A 175 -2.98 -0.25 -6.89
CA HIS A 175 -1.95 0.30 -6.05
C HIS A 175 -0.58 -0.03 -6.68
N LEU A 176 0.29 0.96 -6.82
CA LEU A 176 1.66 0.78 -7.28
C LEU A 176 2.64 1.21 -6.19
N ASP A 177 3.85 0.66 -6.23
CA ASP A 177 4.95 1.04 -5.35
C ASP A 177 6.23 1.24 -6.18
N THR A 178 6.88 2.38 -6.01
CA THR A 178 8.08 2.75 -6.76
C THR A 178 9.26 1.80 -6.51
N TYR A 179 9.38 1.17 -5.34
CA TYR A 179 10.35 0.13 -5.06
C TYR A 179 10.13 -1.10 -5.95
N HIS A 180 8.88 -1.62 -5.97
CA HIS A 180 8.54 -2.78 -6.79
C HIS A 180 8.66 -2.47 -8.28
N MET A 181 8.20 -1.31 -8.71
CA MET A 181 8.30 -0.87 -10.11
C MET A 181 9.75 -0.71 -10.57
N ASN A 182 10.65 -0.27 -9.70
CA ASN A 182 12.08 -0.16 -10.01
C ASN A 182 12.72 -1.53 -10.34
N ILE A 183 12.15 -2.63 -9.84
CA ILE A 183 12.60 -4.00 -10.12
C ILE A 183 11.90 -4.57 -11.36
N GLU A 184 10.59 -4.35 -11.52
CA GLU A 184 9.76 -5.11 -12.45
C GLU A 184 9.44 -4.39 -13.76
N GLU A 185 9.28 -3.06 -13.71
CA GLU A 185 8.87 -2.31 -14.90
C GLU A 185 10.05 -2.02 -15.84
N LYS A 186 9.82 -2.08 -17.14
CA LYS A 186 10.83 -1.69 -18.14
C LYS A 186 11.09 -0.19 -18.19
N GLY A 187 10.30 0.57 -17.46
CA GLY A 187 10.34 2.00 -17.18
C GLY A 187 9.20 2.31 -16.24
N ILE A 188 9.47 3.06 -15.18
CA ILE A 188 8.47 3.38 -14.15
C ILE A 188 7.26 4.08 -14.76
N ALA A 189 7.48 5.02 -15.68
CA ALA A 189 6.40 5.70 -16.40
C ALA A 189 5.48 4.72 -17.15
N LEU A 190 6.01 3.64 -17.72
CA LEU A 190 5.20 2.66 -18.46
C LEU A 190 4.22 1.93 -17.55
N GLY A 191 4.63 1.56 -16.33
CA GLY A 191 3.75 0.96 -15.34
C GLY A 191 2.63 1.90 -14.88
N ILE A 192 2.95 3.17 -14.61
CA ILE A 192 1.98 4.22 -14.26
C ILE A 192 0.98 4.45 -15.40
N LEU A 193 1.47 4.61 -16.62
CA LEU A 193 0.62 4.81 -17.80
C LEU A 193 -0.27 3.59 -18.10
N ALA A 194 0.22 2.37 -17.89
CA ALA A 194 -0.59 1.15 -18.03
C ALA A 194 -1.75 1.12 -17.04
N ALA A 195 -1.52 1.60 -15.82
CA ALA A 195 -2.52 1.61 -14.75
C ALA A 195 -3.42 2.87 -14.72
N ARG A 196 -3.20 3.86 -15.58
CA ARG A 196 -3.76 5.23 -15.52
C ARG A 196 -5.26 5.33 -15.18
N ASN A 197 -6.09 4.42 -15.69
CA ASN A 197 -7.54 4.46 -15.50
C ASN A 197 -7.99 3.83 -14.16
N HIS A 198 -7.08 3.12 -13.48
CA HIS A 198 -7.36 2.34 -12.28
C HIS A 198 -6.45 2.72 -11.10
N LEU A 199 -5.38 3.48 -11.35
CA LEU A 199 -4.42 3.89 -10.31
C LEU A 199 -5.07 4.92 -9.38
N ARG A 200 -5.15 4.60 -8.09
CA ARG A 200 -5.67 5.52 -7.06
C ARG A 200 -4.73 5.67 -5.87
N TYR A 201 -3.71 4.84 -5.78
CA TYR A 201 -2.79 4.83 -4.66
C TYR A 201 -1.39 4.44 -5.11
N ILE A 202 -0.39 5.13 -4.59
CA ILE A 202 1.01 4.81 -4.87
C ILE A 202 1.87 4.95 -3.62
N HIS A 203 2.67 3.93 -3.34
CA HIS A 203 3.77 4.01 -2.39
C HIS A 203 4.98 4.70 -3.03
N LEU A 204 5.46 5.72 -2.36
CA LEU A 204 6.69 6.44 -2.69
C LEU A 204 7.82 5.87 -1.82
N SER A 205 8.38 4.77 -2.26
CA SER A 205 9.39 3.98 -1.56
C SER A 205 10.70 4.00 -2.36
N GLU A 206 11.83 4.15 -1.66
CA GLU A 206 13.13 4.16 -2.32
C GLU A 206 13.57 2.75 -2.73
N SER A 207 14.54 2.66 -3.62
CA SER A 207 15.07 1.41 -4.19
C SER A 207 15.67 0.44 -3.16
N ASP A 208 15.95 0.90 -1.97
CA ASP A 208 16.42 0.10 -0.84
C ASP A 208 15.48 0.14 0.38
N ARG A 209 14.25 0.70 0.22
CA ARG A 209 13.28 0.92 1.30
C ARG A 209 13.70 1.96 2.33
N GLY A 210 14.75 2.75 2.04
CA GLY A 210 15.27 3.82 2.88
C GLY A 210 14.64 5.19 2.61
N THR A 211 15.47 6.23 2.70
CA THR A 211 15.05 7.63 2.53
C THR A 211 14.79 7.96 1.06
N PRO A 212 13.57 8.37 0.67
CA PRO A 212 13.26 8.78 -0.70
C PRO A 212 14.20 9.90 -1.19
N GLY A 213 14.80 9.68 -2.35
CA GLY A 213 15.78 10.58 -2.96
C GLY A 213 17.23 10.18 -2.76
N ASN A 214 17.52 9.23 -1.85
CA ASN A 214 18.90 8.80 -1.55
C ASN A 214 19.29 7.48 -2.27
N GLY A 215 18.47 7.00 -3.20
CA GLY A 215 18.70 5.73 -3.91
C GLY A 215 18.62 5.84 -5.43
N ASN A 216 18.07 4.81 -6.08
CA ASN A 216 18.09 4.65 -7.53
C ASN A 216 16.73 4.87 -8.21
N VAL A 217 15.66 5.19 -7.47
CA VAL A 217 14.35 5.46 -8.06
C VAL A 217 14.43 6.71 -8.93
N ARG A 218 13.89 6.63 -10.14
CA ARG A 218 13.85 7.74 -11.09
C ARG A 218 12.67 8.67 -10.78
N TRP A 219 12.79 9.44 -9.72
CA TRP A 219 11.71 10.28 -9.19
C TRP A 219 11.12 11.26 -10.19
N ASP A 220 11.93 11.86 -11.08
CA ASP A 220 11.43 12.74 -12.14
C ASP A 220 10.54 11.97 -13.13
N GLU A 221 10.87 10.72 -13.45
CA GLU A 221 10.04 9.85 -14.29
C GLU A 221 8.72 9.50 -13.61
N VAL A 222 8.75 9.19 -12.29
CA VAL A 222 7.56 8.93 -11.47
C VAL A 222 6.60 10.12 -11.50
N PHE A 223 7.08 11.28 -11.07
CA PHE A 223 6.21 12.46 -10.92
C PHE A 223 5.75 13.03 -12.25
N ALA A 224 6.58 12.98 -13.30
CA ALA A 224 6.16 13.34 -14.66
C ALA A 224 5.04 12.43 -15.18
N ALA A 225 5.12 11.11 -14.94
CA ALA A 225 4.09 10.17 -15.36
C ALA A 225 2.78 10.35 -14.56
N LEU A 226 2.86 10.59 -13.25
CA LEU A 226 1.71 10.90 -12.42
C LEU A 226 1.01 12.19 -12.88
N ALA A 227 1.77 13.23 -13.19
CA ALA A 227 1.22 14.47 -13.76
C ALA A 227 0.56 14.27 -15.13
N ALA A 228 1.17 13.45 -15.99
CA ALA A 228 0.64 13.16 -17.33
C ALA A 228 -0.71 12.41 -17.31
N ILE A 229 -1.01 11.66 -16.25
CA ILE A 229 -2.30 10.99 -16.05
C ILE A 229 -3.27 11.80 -15.17
N GLU A 230 -2.92 13.03 -14.81
CA GLU A 230 -3.70 13.89 -13.90
C GLU A 230 -4.04 13.18 -12.57
N PHE A 231 -3.03 12.50 -11.99
CA PHE A 231 -3.21 11.70 -10.78
C PHE A 231 -3.68 12.55 -9.60
N ASP A 232 -4.79 12.16 -8.98
CA ASP A 232 -5.41 12.84 -7.84
C ASP A 232 -5.62 11.92 -6.62
N GLY A 233 -4.93 10.76 -6.61
CA GLY A 233 -5.02 9.74 -5.56
C GLY A 233 -4.12 10.00 -4.36
N GLY A 234 -3.91 8.95 -3.55
CA GLY A 234 -3.04 8.97 -2.38
C GLY A 234 -1.58 8.71 -2.73
N LEU A 235 -0.70 9.52 -2.16
CA LEU A 235 0.76 9.42 -2.24
C LEU A 235 1.28 9.03 -0.84
N ALA A 236 1.64 7.78 -0.59
CA ALA A 236 2.09 7.34 0.72
C ALA A 236 3.60 7.07 0.73
N MET A 237 4.29 7.71 1.65
CA MET A 237 5.69 7.42 1.94
C MET A 237 5.78 6.08 2.66
N GLU A 238 6.61 5.17 2.14
CA GLU A 238 6.85 3.87 2.75
C GLU A 238 8.36 3.61 2.90
N SER A 239 8.76 3.17 4.09
CA SER A 239 10.13 2.80 4.40
C SER A 239 10.17 1.72 5.48
N PHE A 240 11.14 0.81 5.41
CA PHE A 240 11.28 -0.32 6.31
C PHE A 240 12.58 -0.21 7.13
N ILE A 241 12.53 0.56 8.21
CA ILE A 241 13.72 0.85 9.04
C ILE A 241 13.97 -0.26 10.06
N ASN A 242 12.93 -0.62 10.81
CA ASN A 242 12.98 -1.58 11.91
C ASN A 242 11.96 -2.70 11.69
N MET A 243 12.34 -3.70 10.89
CA MET A 243 11.47 -4.84 10.64
C MET A 243 11.63 -5.91 11.73
N PRO A 244 10.52 -6.46 12.28
CA PRO A 244 10.56 -7.68 13.08
C PRO A 244 11.19 -8.83 12.27
N GLU A 245 11.91 -9.74 12.95
CA GLU A 245 12.69 -10.79 12.29
C GLU A 245 11.86 -11.67 11.33
N ASP A 246 10.63 -11.99 11.71
CA ASP A 246 9.70 -12.79 10.90
C ASP A 246 9.28 -12.08 9.60
N LEU A 247 9.13 -10.76 9.63
CA LEU A 247 8.80 -9.95 8.45
C LEU A 247 10.06 -9.60 7.64
N ALA A 248 11.18 -9.34 8.30
CA ALA A 248 12.46 -9.04 7.66
C ALA A 248 12.88 -10.14 6.68
N TRP A 249 12.64 -11.41 7.05
CA TRP A 249 12.93 -12.55 6.16
C TRP A 249 12.06 -12.53 4.90
N GLY A 250 10.75 -12.29 5.04
CA GLY A 250 9.83 -12.24 3.91
C GLY A 250 10.08 -11.07 2.96
N LEU A 251 10.49 -9.92 3.50
CA LEU A 251 10.75 -8.68 2.78
C LEU A 251 12.22 -8.53 2.35
N SER A 252 13.08 -9.48 2.74
CA SER A 252 14.53 -9.47 2.46
C SER A 252 15.25 -8.22 2.97
N VAL A 253 14.86 -7.72 4.13
CA VAL A 253 15.50 -6.57 4.79
C VAL A 253 16.58 -7.06 5.76
N TRP A 254 17.83 -7.11 5.28
CA TRP A 254 18.95 -7.71 5.98
C TRP A 254 19.90 -6.72 6.67
N ARG A 255 19.71 -5.44 6.45
CA ARG A 255 20.50 -4.36 7.03
C ARG A 255 19.64 -3.14 7.33
N PRO A 256 20.05 -2.28 8.28
CA PRO A 256 19.44 -0.97 8.43
C PRO A 256 19.54 -0.18 7.12
N VAL A 257 18.47 0.49 6.74
CA VAL A 257 18.37 1.32 5.52
C VAL A 257 18.40 2.81 5.82
N ALA A 258 18.22 3.17 7.11
CA ALA A 258 18.38 4.51 7.66
C ALA A 258 18.61 4.38 9.18
N ASP A 259 19.08 5.45 9.84
CA ASP A 259 19.36 5.45 11.27
C ASP A 259 18.10 5.64 12.13
N SER A 260 17.10 6.36 11.60
CA SER A 260 15.86 6.63 12.35
C SER A 260 14.66 6.99 11.42
N ALA A 261 13.45 6.87 11.97
CA ALA A 261 12.23 7.35 11.32
C ALA A 261 12.27 8.88 11.09
N ASP A 262 12.79 9.62 12.05
CA ASP A 262 12.91 11.09 11.95
C ASP A 262 13.84 11.50 10.81
N GLU A 263 14.96 10.81 10.59
CA GLU A 263 15.84 11.04 9.45
C GLU A 263 15.10 10.84 8.12
N VAL A 264 14.48 9.67 7.93
CA VAL A 264 13.76 9.34 6.71
C VAL A 264 12.65 10.36 6.43
N ILE A 265 11.90 10.77 7.44
CA ILE A 265 10.79 11.71 7.26
C ILE A 265 11.31 13.13 7.01
N SER A 266 12.29 13.59 7.78
CA SER A 266 12.80 14.96 7.67
C SER A 266 13.51 15.25 6.35
N GLU A 267 14.09 14.25 5.71
CA GLU A 267 14.74 14.35 4.41
C GLU A 267 13.78 13.95 3.26
N GLY A 268 13.14 12.79 3.37
CA GLY A 268 12.32 12.21 2.30
C GLY A 268 11.03 12.97 2.05
N LEU A 269 10.31 13.41 3.08
CA LEU A 269 9.03 14.10 2.89
C LEU A 269 9.18 15.47 2.18
N PRO A 270 10.15 16.35 2.56
CA PRO A 270 10.39 17.59 1.82
C PRO A 270 10.81 17.33 0.37
N PHE A 271 11.63 16.30 0.11
CA PHE A 271 12.02 15.89 -1.22
C PHE A 271 10.81 15.49 -2.06
N LEU A 272 9.96 14.57 -1.57
CA LEU A 272 8.76 14.10 -2.26
C LEU A 272 7.76 15.23 -2.51
N ARG A 273 7.51 16.08 -1.51
CA ARG A 273 6.66 17.27 -1.67
C ARG A 273 7.24 18.28 -2.67
N GLY A 274 8.56 18.45 -2.70
CA GLY A 274 9.26 19.25 -3.68
C GLY A 274 9.01 18.75 -5.10
N LYS A 275 9.14 17.44 -5.32
CA LYS A 275 8.84 16.81 -6.61
C LYS A 275 7.36 16.96 -7.00
N ALA A 276 6.44 16.71 -6.06
CA ALA A 276 5.00 16.86 -6.32
C ALA A 276 4.62 18.30 -6.74
N ARG A 277 5.22 19.32 -6.10
CA ARG A 277 5.05 20.73 -6.53
C ARG A 277 5.66 21.00 -7.90
N GLN A 278 6.89 20.54 -8.14
CA GLN A 278 7.59 20.71 -9.43
C GLN A 278 6.76 20.20 -10.60
N TYR A 279 5.99 19.13 -10.42
CA TYR A 279 5.16 18.50 -11.45
C TYR A 279 3.67 18.86 -11.34
N GLY A 280 3.28 19.80 -10.46
CA GLY A 280 1.92 20.33 -10.37
C GLY A 280 0.88 19.37 -9.77
N LEU A 281 1.31 18.37 -9.00
CA LEU A 281 0.40 17.43 -8.31
C LEU A 281 -0.17 17.99 -7.01
N ILE A 282 0.50 18.99 -6.43
CA ILE A 282 0.02 19.74 -5.26
C ILE A 282 0.27 21.24 -5.44
N ASP A 283 -0.62 22.07 -4.89
CA ASP A 283 -0.49 23.53 -4.93
C ASP A 283 0.66 24.04 -4.05
N GLU A 284 1.28 25.15 -4.44
CA GLU A 284 2.34 25.83 -3.67
C GLU A 284 1.89 26.30 -2.28
N ARG A 285 0.58 26.43 -2.04
CA ARG A 285 -0.02 27.07 -0.85
C ARG A 285 -0.36 26.14 0.31
N ARG A 286 -0.15 24.83 0.20
CA ARG A 286 -0.40 23.86 1.28
C ARG A 286 0.92 23.43 1.94
N GLY A 287 1.57 24.35 2.65
CA GLY A 287 2.84 24.00 3.29
C GLY A 287 3.44 25.16 4.10
N THR A 288 2.63 25.84 4.91
CA THR A 288 3.10 26.72 6.01
C THR A 288 2.30 26.43 7.26
#